data_57da75b9659903273c548279381d03ad
#
_entry.id   57da75b9659903273c548279381d03ad
#
_cell.length_a   1.000
_cell.length_b   1.000
_cell.length_c   1.000
_cell.angle_alpha   90.00
_cell.angle_beta   90.00
_cell.angle_gamma   90.00
#
_symmetry.space_group_name_H-M   'P 1'
#
loop_
_entity.id
_entity.type
_entity.pdbx_description
1 polymer ?
#
loop_
_entity_poly.entity_id
_entity_poly.type
_entity_poly.pdbx_seq_one_letter_code
_entity_poly.pdbx_strand_id
1 'polypeptide(L)'
;MKNIIRAALALFLLSLALPSQAAIRVLATTADWGALTKELGGEHVDVYVATTAMQDVHRVEAKPSLVARARTADLLVANGAELEIGWLPVLQQESGNPKIQRGAPGYFEATSVVTLVEKPEHFDRAMGDIHPLGNPHIQLDPRNVAAVAKALTARLTAIDPADADYYATRAADFGKRWSEATARWQEKAAPLKGTPVVIMHRDQAYLCRWLGLTEVAAIEPKPGVPPSAGYLSQLVTKLTATPPKLILLNAYNDPKAANWLSERVHAPAVVLPFSVGGSKEAKDLFGLFDDTIEKLLGAAK
;
A
#
# COMPACT_ATOMS: atom_id res chain seq x y z
N MET A 1 -51.88 -30.54 23.58
CA MET A 1 -50.44 -30.80 23.56
C MET A 1 -49.82 -30.61 22.16
N LYS A 2 -50.31 -31.21 21.07
CA LYS A 2 -49.74 -31.10 19.73
C LYS A 2 -49.66 -29.64 19.18
N ASN A 3 -50.61 -28.76 19.51
CA ASN A 3 -50.63 -27.39 19.06
C ASN A 3 -49.66 -26.46 19.83
N ILE A 4 -49.38 -26.76 21.10
CA ILE A 4 -48.42 -26.02 21.94
C ILE A 4 -47.00 -26.34 21.50
N ILE A 5 -46.73 -27.60 21.16
CA ILE A 5 -45.40 -28.01 20.63
C ILE A 5 -45.12 -27.37 19.26
N ARG A 6 -46.14 -27.25 18.40
CA ARG A 6 -45.99 -26.58 17.09
C ARG A 6 -45.74 -25.07 17.23
N ALA A 7 -46.41 -24.42 18.18
CA ALA A 7 -46.20 -23.00 18.47
C ALA A 7 -44.80 -22.74 19.09
N ALA A 8 -44.34 -23.60 19.99
CA ALA A 8 -42.99 -23.50 20.54
C ALA A 8 -41.87 -23.74 19.51
N LEU A 9 -42.08 -24.70 18.59
CA LEU A 9 -41.14 -24.96 17.49
C LEU A 9 -41.09 -23.80 16.49
N ALA A 10 -42.23 -23.15 16.20
CA ALA A 10 -42.28 -21.98 15.32
C ALA A 10 -41.63 -20.74 15.97
N LEU A 11 -41.76 -20.53 17.26
CA LEU A 11 -41.07 -19.47 18.01
C LEU A 11 -39.55 -19.72 18.08
N PHE A 12 -39.11 -20.95 18.21
CA PHE A 12 -37.68 -21.33 18.24
C PHE A 12 -37.01 -21.16 16.87
N LEU A 13 -37.74 -21.42 15.77
CA LEU A 13 -37.24 -21.17 14.42
C LEU A 13 -37.17 -19.70 14.03
N LEU A 14 -38.03 -18.83 14.65
CA LEU A 14 -37.99 -17.39 14.43
C LEU A 14 -36.81 -16.71 15.15
N SER A 15 -36.29 -17.30 16.23
CA SER A 15 -35.16 -16.76 17.00
C SER A 15 -33.78 -17.04 16.39
N LEU A 16 -33.68 -17.83 15.32
CA LEU A 16 -32.44 -18.16 14.65
C LEU A 16 -32.14 -17.31 13.40
N ALA A 17 -33.04 -16.44 12.97
CA ALA A 17 -32.79 -15.47 11.95
C ALA A 17 -32.12 -14.23 12.57
N LEU A 18 -30.85 -14.36 12.97
CA LEU A 18 -30.03 -13.17 13.18
C LEU A 18 -29.98 -12.42 11.86
N PRO A 19 -30.28 -11.11 11.81
CA PRO A 19 -30.11 -10.36 10.60
C PRO A 19 -28.64 -10.46 10.20
N SER A 20 -28.34 -11.11 9.08
CA SER A 20 -27.02 -11.01 8.47
C SER A 20 -26.82 -9.54 8.13
N GLN A 21 -26.01 -8.86 8.92
CA GLN A 21 -25.64 -7.49 8.60
C GLN A 21 -24.89 -7.50 7.27
N ALA A 22 -25.31 -6.62 6.34
CA ALA A 22 -24.65 -6.54 5.05
C ALA A 22 -23.20 -6.07 5.25
N ALA A 23 -22.26 -6.77 4.66
CA ALA A 23 -20.85 -6.41 4.74
C ALA A 23 -20.60 -4.96 4.28
N ILE A 24 -19.72 -4.23 4.97
CA ILE A 24 -19.27 -2.88 4.58
C ILE A 24 -18.62 -2.96 3.20
N ARG A 25 -19.16 -2.23 2.22
CA ARG A 25 -18.58 -2.15 0.89
C ARG A 25 -17.42 -1.17 0.90
N VAL A 26 -16.22 -1.69 0.69
CA VAL A 26 -14.99 -0.91 0.77
C VAL A 26 -14.39 -0.75 -0.62
N LEU A 27 -14.04 0.48 -0.97
CA LEU A 27 -13.20 0.81 -2.11
C LEU A 27 -11.82 1.19 -1.59
N ALA A 28 -10.81 0.36 -1.82
CA ALA A 28 -9.42 0.67 -1.51
C ALA A 28 -8.69 1.17 -2.77
N THR A 29 -7.88 2.20 -2.66
CA THR A 29 -7.13 2.73 -3.80
C THR A 29 -5.97 1.84 -4.21
N THR A 30 -5.30 1.19 -3.23
CA THR A 30 -4.17 0.30 -3.46
C THR A 30 -4.41 -1.10 -2.92
N ALA A 31 -3.68 -2.08 -3.46
CA ALA A 31 -3.78 -3.47 -3.06
C ALA A 31 -3.38 -3.69 -1.60
N ASP A 32 -2.43 -2.90 -1.08
CA ASP A 32 -1.95 -3.00 0.29
C ASP A 32 -3.04 -2.63 1.30
N TRP A 33 -3.72 -1.51 1.08
CA TRP A 33 -4.82 -1.10 1.94
C TRP A 33 -6.05 -1.97 1.76
N GLY A 34 -6.26 -2.52 0.56
CA GLY A 34 -7.28 -3.53 0.32
C GLY A 34 -7.02 -4.81 1.11
N ALA A 35 -5.78 -5.31 1.10
CA ALA A 35 -5.35 -6.48 1.86
C ALA A 35 -5.48 -6.25 3.38
N LEU A 36 -5.03 -5.08 3.86
CA LEU A 36 -5.16 -4.72 5.28
C LEU A 36 -6.63 -4.64 5.70
N THR A 37 -7.49 -4.05 4.87
CA THR A 37 -8.92 -3.94 5.16
C THR A 37 -9.57 -5.32 5.26
N LYS A 38 -9.23 -6.25 4.36
CA LYS A 38 -9.71 -7.66 4.43
C LYS A 38 -9.20 -8.37 5.67
N GLU A 39 -7.94 -8.17 6.02
CA GLU A 39 -7.34 -8.76 7.23
C GLU A 39 -8.08 -8.33 8.49
N LEU A 40 -8.38 -7.03 8.62
CA LEU A 40 -9.05 -6.46 9.79
C LEU A 40 -10.56 -6.68 9.79
N GLY A 41 -11.20 -6.60 8.63
CA GLY A 41 -12.65 -6.67 8.49
C GLY A 41 -13.20 -8.08 8.28
N GLY A 42 -12.38 -9.04 7.82
CA GLY A 42 -12.79 -10.42 7.57
C GLY A 42 -14.00 -10.54 6.66
N GLU A 43 -15.02 -11.28 7.09
CA GLU A 43 -16.28 -11.49 6.37
C GLU A 43 -17.26 -10.31 6.46
N HIS A 44 -17.00 -9.33 7.36
CA HIS A 44 -17.82 -8.14 7.53
C HIS A 44 -17.49 -7.01 6.56
N VAL A 45 -16.54 -7.23 5.62
CA VAL A 45 -16.19 -6.28 4.57
C VAL A 45 -16.18 -6.93 3.19
N ASP A 46 -16.73 -6.22 2.20
CA ASP A 46 -16.59 -6.53 0.77
C ASP A 46 -15.64 -5.51 0.13
N VAL A 47 -14.41 -5.93 -0.16
CA VAL A 47 -13.34 -5.04 -0.58
C VAL A 47 -13.10 -5.13 -2.07
N TYR A 48 -13.31 -4.01 -2.77
CA TYR A 48 -12.87 -3.79 -4.14
C TYR A 48 -11.60 -2.93 -4.14
N VAL A 49 -10.58 -3.34 -4.89
CA VAL A 49 -9.33 -2.60 -5.03
C VAL A 49 -9.29 -1.92 -6.39
N ALA A 50 -9.02 -0.62 -6.39
CA ALA A 50 -9.04 0.20 -7.62
C ALA A 50 -7.85 -0.07 -8.54
N THR A 51 -6.69 -0.46 -7.98
CA THR A 51 -5.44 -0.69 -8.71
C THR A 51 -4.89 -2.09 -8.48
N THR A 52 -4.04 -2.52 -9.38
CA THR A 52 -3.23 -3.75 -9.21
C THR A 52 -1.77 -3.37 -8.91
N ALA A 53 -1.01 -4.30 -8.35
CA ALA A 53 0.42 -4.10 -8.08
C ALA A 53 1.27 -3.87 -9.36
N MET A 54 0.71 -4.15 -10.53
CA MET A 54 1.36 -3.96 -11.84
C MET A 54 0.99 -2.64 -12.51
N GLN A 55 0.38 -1.71 -11.75
CA GLN A 55 -0.04 -0.39 -12.22
C GLN A 55 0.61 0.72 -11.40
N ASP A 56 0.99 1.78 -12.08
CA ASP A 56 1.37 3.03 -11.43
C ASP A 56 0.12 3.71 -10.84
N VAL A 57 0.08 3.85 -9.51
CA VAL A 57 -1.06 4.41 -8.78
C VAL A 57 -1.28 5.90 -9.07
N HIS A 58 -0.25 6.62 -9.51
CA HIS A 58 -0.38 8.02 -9.91
C HIS A 58 -1.26 8.19 -11.17
N ARG A 59 -1.34 7.15 -12.02
CA ARG A 59 -1.91 7.17 -13.37
C ARG A 59 -3.02 6.15 -13.55
N VAL A 60 -4.13 6.37 -12.89
CA VAL A 60 -5.32 5.52 -12.97
C VAL A 60 -6.43 6.26 -13.71
N GLU A 61 -7.17 5.55 -14.55
CA GLU A 61 -8.36 6.08 -15.19
C GLU A 61 -9.61 5.81 -14.34
N ALA A 62 -10.43 6.84 -14.15
CA ALA A 62 -11.73 6.72 -13.50
C ALA A 62 -12.73 6.02 -14.43
N LYS A 63 -12.54 4.72 -14.71
CA LYS A 63 -13.41 3.93 -15.59
C LYS A 63 -14.84 3.86 -15.03
N PRO A 64 -15.87 3.74 -15.89
CA PRO A 64 -17.26 3.64 -15.45
C PRO A 64 -17.52 2.54 -14.40
N SER A 65 -16.80 1.40 -14.51
CA SER A 65 -16.88 0.32 -13.53
C SER A 65 -16.35 0.74 -12.14
N LEU A 66 -15.30 1.55 -12.10
CA LEU A 66 -14.74 2.08 -10.85
C LEU A 66 -15.69 3.13 -10.24
N VAL A 67 -16.27 4.01 -11.08
CA VAL A 67 -17.31 4.97 -10.64
C VAL A 67 -18.51 4.23 -10.03
N ALA A 68 -18.97 3.14 -10.65
CA ALA A 68 -20.06 2.33 -10.11
C ALA A 68 -19.73 1.74 -8.73
N ARG A 69 -18.50 1.28 -8.50
CA ARG A 69 -18.02 0.81 -7.19
C ARG A 69 -17.97 1.95 -6.16
N ALA A 70 -17.43 3.10 -6.54
CA ALA A 70 -17.38 4.28 -5.68
C ALA A 70 -18.78 4.77 -5.27
N ARG A 71 -19.76 4.73 -6.19
CA ARG A 71 -21.15 5.13 -5.93
C ARG A 71 -21.80 4.35 -4.80
N THR A 72 -21.44 3.10 -4.65
CA THR A 72 -22.05 2.20 -3.65
C THR A 72 -21.17 1.95 -2.44
N ALA A 73 -19.94 2.45 -2.40
CA ALA A 73 -19.02 2.24 -1.31
C ALA A 73 -19.52 2.89 -0.01
N ASP A 74 -19.35 2.20 1.10
CA ASP A 74 -19.61 2.69 2.44
C ASP A 74 -18.34 3.26 3.08
N LEU A 75 -17.17 2.76 2.64
CA LEU A 75 -15.84 3.22 3.04
C LEU A 75 -14.91 3.30 1.80
N LEU A 76 -14.22 4.41 1.67
CA LEU A 76 -13.09 4.62 0.78
C LEU A 76 -11.81 4.63 1.60
N VAL A 77 -10.89 3.70 1.34
CA VAL A 77 -9.56 3.64 1.95
C VAL A 77 -8.56 4.14 0.91
N ALA A 78 -8.19 5.41 1.03
CA ALA A 78 -7.21 6.06 0.18
C ALA A 78 -5.80 5.98 0.81
N ASN A 79 -4.77 5.94 -0.02
CA ASN A 79 -3.41 6.12 0.47
C ASN A 79 -3.21 7.54 1.00
N GLY A 80 -3.50 8.55 0.20
CA GLY A 80 -3.43 9.96 0.58
C GLY A 80 -2.11 10.63 0.22
N ALA A 81 -1.87 11.79 0.83
CA ALA A 81 -0.74 12.69 0.53
C ALA A 81 -0.59 12.97 -0.98
N GLU A 82 -1.72 13.13 -1.68
CA GLU A 82 -1.80 13.41 -3.11
C GLU A 82 -1.30 12.29 -4.04
N LEU A 83 -1.13 11.05 -3.56
CA LEU A 83 -0.76 9.92 -4.42
C LEU A 83 -1.78 9.73 -5.55
N GLU A 84 -3.05 9.84 -5.24
CA GLU A 84 -4.17 9.64 -6.16
C GLU A 84 -4.74 10.95 -6.73
N ILE A 85 -4.01 12.05 -6.63
CA ILE A 85 -4.52 13.39 -7.00
C ILE A 85 -4.98 13.46 -8.46
N GLY A 86 -4.38 12.68 -9.34
CA GLY A 86 -4.69 12.66 -10.77
C GLY A 86 -6.06 12.05 -11.12
N TRP A 87 -6.68 11.28 -10.21
CA TRP A 87 -7.89 10.53 -10.55
C TRP A 87 -8.93 10.42 -9.43
N LEU A 88 -8.52 10.34 -8.16
CA LEU A 88 -9.45 10.12 -7.05
C LEU A 88 -10.47 11.25 -6.86
N PRO A 89 -10.10 12.54 -6.97
CA PRO A 89 -11.08 13.62 -6.87
C PRO A 89 -12.17 13.55 -7.94
N VAL A 90 -11.80 13.21 -9.18
CA VAL A 90 -12.76 13.01 -10.28
C VAL A 90 -13.66 11.82 -9.99
N LEU A 91 -13.10 10.69 -9.54
CA LEU A 91 -13.87 9.51 -9.16
C LEU A 91 -14.89 9.83 -8.05
N GLN A 92 -14.48 10.54 -7.01
CA GLN A 92 -15.36 10.95 -5.91
C GLN A 92 -16.51 11.84 -6.42
N GLN A 93 -16.21 12.81 -7.28
CA GLN A 93 -17.20 13.71 -7.87
C GLN A 93 -18.20 12.95 -8.74
N GLU A 94 -17.72 12.11 -9.67
CA GLU A 94 -18.57 11.35 -10.59
C GLU A 94 -19.41 10.28 -9.90
N SER A 95 -18.92 9.75 -8.78
CA SER A 95 -19.66 8.79 -7.98
C SER A 95 -20.94 9.38 -7.38
N GLY A 96 -20.92 10.69 -7.05
CA GLY A 96 -22.01 11.36 -6.37
C GLY A 96 -22.28 10.81 -4.96
N ASN A 97 -21.37 10.01 -4.40
CA ASN A 97 -21.54 9.36 -3.11
C ASN A 97 -21.07 10.28 -1.97
N PRO A 98 -21.98 10.83 -1.14
CA PRO A 98 -21.59 11.74 -0.06
C PRO A 98 -20.81 11.04 1.08
N LYS A 99 -20.93 9.72 1.22
CA LYS A 99 -20.27 8.97 2.30
C LYS A 99 -18.76 8.98 2.19
N ILE A 100 -18.22 8.99 0.95
CA ILE A 100 -16.80 8.82 0.66
C ILE A 100 -16.10 10.11 0.22
N GLN A 101 -16.76 11.25 0.38
CA GLN A 101 -16.14 12.55 0.10
C GLN A 101 -15.09 12.87 1.17
N ARG A 102 -14.06 13.63 0.80
CA ARG A 102 -13.01 14.04 1.74
C ARG A 102 -13.63 14.70 2.98
N GLY A 103 -13.25 14.22 4.16
CA GLY A 103 -13.81 14.67 5.44
C GLY A 103 -15.09 13.95 5.89
N ALA A 104 -15.71 13.13 5.03
CA ALA A 104 -16.86 12.32 5.42
C ALA A 104 -16.44 11.11 6.29
N PRO A 105 -17.33 10.56 7.12
CA PRO A 105 -17.03 9.38 7.95
C PRO A 105 -16.56 8.16 7.16
N GLY A 106 -17.06 7.97 5.95
CA GLY A 106 -16.66 6.89 5.04
C GLY A 106 -15.41 7.20 4.21
N TYR A 107 -14.64 8.27 4.51
CA TYR A 107 -13.34 8.54 3.90
C TYR A 107 -12.22 8.30 4.92
N PHE A 108 -11.30 7.42 4.59
CA PHE A 108 -10.10 7.16 5.38
C PHE A 108 -8.85 7.36 4.51
N GLU A 109 -7.88 8.12 5.03
CA GLU A 109 -6.61 8.42 4.38
C GLU A 109 -5.46 7.84 5.20
N ALA A 110 -4.76 6.84 4.65
CA ALA A 110 -3.73 6.09 5.37
C ALA A 110 -2.54 6.99 5.79
N THR A 111 -2.13 7.92 4.94
CA THR A 111 -1.03 8.85 5.24
C THR A 111 -1.35 9.82 6.38
N SER A 112 -2.62 10.02 6.74
CA SER A 112 -3.02 10.93 7.82
C SER A 112 -2.58 10.50 9.22
N VAL A 113 -2.17 9.23 9.39
CA VAL A 113 -1.82 8.63 10.69
C VAL A 113 -0.34 8.29 10.82
N VAL A 114 0.48 8.73 9.86
CA VAL A 114 1.93 8.50 9.85
C VAL A 114 2.70 9.80 9.64
N THR A 115 3.95 9.83 10.09
CA THR A 115 4.83 10.97 9.80
C THR A 115 5.44 10.78 8.41
N LEU A 116 5.12 11.70 7.50
CA LEU A 116 5.65 11.67 6.15
C LEU A 116 7.10 12.14 6.12
N VAL A 117 7.91 11.46 5.29
CA VAL A 117 9.30 11.81 5.01
C VAL A 117 9.41 12.60 3.71
N GLU A 118 10.58 13.17 3.44
CA GLU A 118 10.90 13.86 2.17
C GLU A 118 9.89 14.96 1.81
N LYS A 119 9.42 15.72 2.80
CA LYS A 119 8.60 16.89 2.52
C LYS A 119 9.47 17.94 1.80
N PRO A 120 9.08 18.37 0.57
CA PRO A 120 9.86 19.31 -0.18
C PRO A 120 9.81 20.72 0.46
N GLU A 121 10.94 21.44 0.45
CA GLU A 121 10.98 22.84 0.90
C GLU A 121 10.24 23.76 -0.07
N HIS A 122 10.32 23.44 -1.37
CA HIS A 122 9.63 24.14 -2.45
C HIS A 122 8.88 23.14 -3.31
N PHE A 123 7.67 23.47 -3.69
CA PHE A 123 6.82 22.67 -4.54
C PHE A 123 6.55 23.40 -5.85
N ASP A 124 6.90 22.74 -6.97
CA ASP A 124 6.56 23.15 -8.33
C ASP A 124 6.20 21.87 -9.13
N ARG A 125 5.08 21.89 -9.84
CA ARG A 125 4.65 20.76 -10.68
C ARG A 125 5.64 20.44 -11.84
N ALA A 126 6.49 21.39 -12.22
CA ALA A 126 7.60 21.14 -13.14
C ALA A 126 8.68 20.20 -12.59
N MET A 127 8.63 19.89 -11.29
CA MET A 127 9.55 18.96 -10.63
C MET A 127 9.14 17.48 -10.75
N GLY A 128 8.07 17.17 -11.49
CA GLY A 128 7.54 15.82 -11.69
C GLY A 128 6.47 15.43 -10.65
N ASP A 129 6.34 14.13 -10.39
CA ASP A 129 5.36 13.56 -9.44
C ASP A 129 5.83 13.79 -7.98
N ILE A 130 6.03 15.07 -7.62
CA ILE A 130 6.40 15.48 -6.26
C ILE A 130 5.14 15.70 -5.43
N HIS A 131 5.17 15.22 -4.19
CA HIS A 131 4.09 15.30 -3.25
C HIS A 131 4.35 16.40 -2.20
N PRO A 132 3.55 17.48 -2.15
CA PRO A 132 3.83 18.64 -1.29
C PRO A 132 3.74 18.33 0.20
N LEU A 133 2.99 17.30 0.58
CA LEU A 133 2.85 16.88 1.97
C LEU A 133 3.98 15.97 2.46
N GLY A 134 4.79 15.44 1.54
CA GLY A 134 5.83 14.44 1.77
C GLY A 134 5.58 13.16 0.99
N ASN A 135 6.52 12.24 1.03
CA ASN A 135 6.49 10.99 0.28
C ASN A 135 5.30 10.10 0.69
N PRO A 136 4.38 9.74 -0.23
CA PRO A 136 3.16 8.99 0.09
C PRO A 136 3.33 7.47 0.16
N HIS A 137 4.47 6.90 -0.25
CA HIS A 137 4.69 5.46 -0.41
C HIS A 137 4.95 4.75 0.93
N ILE A 138 4.06 4.97 1.89
CA ILE A 138 4.21 4.60 3.30
C ILE A 138 4.15 3.10 3.58
N GLN A 139 3.58 2.32 2.66
CA GLN A 139 3.31 0.88 2.84
C GLN A 139 4.57 0.03 2.97
N LEU A 140 5.73 0.52 2.54
CA LEU A 140 7.01 -0.20 2.58
C LEU A 140 7.75 -0.11 3.91
N ASP A 141 7.13 0.46 4.94
CA ASP A 141 7.61 0.40 6.33
C ASP A 141 6.57 -0.32 7.19
N PRO A 142 6.86 -1.48 7.79
CA PRO A 142 5.91 -2.24 8.57
C PRO A 142 5.38 -1.48 9.80
N ARG A 143 6.13 -0.48 10.29
CA ARG A 143 5.70 0.38 11.40
C ARG A 143 4.54 1.28 10.98
N ASN A 144 4.56 1.78 9.74
CA ASN A 144 3.47 2.56 9.16
C ASN A 144 2.22 1.69 8.95
N VAL A 145 2.40 0.46 8.46
CA VAL A 145 1.29 -0.50 8.30
C VAL A 145 0.60 -0.76 9.63
N ALA A 146 1.37 -0.93 10.73
CA ALA A 146 0.81 -1.10 12.07
C ALA A 146 0.01 0.14 12.54
N ALA A 147 0.50 1.35 12.27
CA ALA A 147 -0.21 2.59 12.61
C ALA A 147 -1.51 2.72 11.82
N VAL A 148 -1.48 2.42 10.52
CA VAL A 148 -2.67 2.43 9.65
C VAL A 148 -3.67 1.36 10.10
N ALA A 149 -3.21 0.15 10.46
CA ALA A 149 -4.07 -0.92 10.95
C ALA A 149 -4.87 -0.50 12.18
N LYS A 150 -4.22 0.14 13.16
CA LYS A 150 -4.88 0.66 14.35
C LYS A 150 -5.98 1.69 14.01
N ALA A 151 -5.68 2.64 13.13
CA ALA A 151 -6.61 3.70 12.77
C ALA A 151 -7.75 3.19 11.88
N LEU A 152 -7.46 2.27 10.96
CA LEU A 152 -8.46 1.65 10.10
C LEU A 152 -9.43 0.77 10.90
N THR A 153 -8.95 0.03 11.93
CA THR A 153 -9.81 -0.69 12.85
C THR A 153 -10.80 0.24 13.56
N ALA A 154 -10.33 1.37 14.07
CA ALA A 154 -11.20 2.38 14.68
C ALA A 154 -12.23 2.94 13.69
N ARG A 155 -11.85 3.08 12.41
CA ARG A 155 -12.77 3.52 11.36
C ARG A 155 -13.83 2.47 11.03
N LEU A 156 -13.47 1.19 10.95
CA LEU A 156 -14.42 0.09 10.74
C LEU A 156 -15.42 0.03 11.92
N THR A 157 -14.93 0.08 13.16
CA THR A 157 -15.78 0.14 14.37
C THR A 157 -16.73 1.36 14.37
N ALA A 158 -16.28 2.52 13.89
CA ALA A 158 -17.12 3.72 13.82
C ALA A 158 -18.24 3.62 12.78
N ILE A 159 -18.00 2.91 11.68
CA ILE A 159 -18.98 2.67 10.61
C ILE A 159 -19.96 1.58 11.02
N ASP A 160 -19.47 0.57 11.69
CA ASP A 160 -20.22 -0.62 12.11
C ASP A 160 -19.96 -0.93 13.59
N PRO A 161 -20.58 -0.19 14.50
CA PRO A 161 -20.38 -0.36 15.93
C PRO A 161 -20.96 -1.66 16.49
N ALA A 162 -21.86 -2.33 15.77
CA ALA A 162 -22.42 -3.61 16.22
C ALA A 162 -21.35 -4.72 16.24
N ASP A 163 -20.36 -4.64 15.34
CA ASP A 163 -19.29 -5.61 15.19
C ASP A 163 -17.94 -5.12 15.76
N ALA A 164 -17.99 -4.16 16.70
CA ALA A 164 -16.79 -3.57 17.32
C ALA A 164 -15.84 -4.61 17.92
N ASP A 165 -16.36 -5.60 18.65
CA ASP A 165 -15.57 -6.67 19.28
C ASP A 165 -14.95 -7.61 18.26
N TYR A 166 -15.63 -7.84 17.13
CA TYR A 166 -15.10 -8.63 16.03
C TYR A 166 -13.86 -7.95 15.42
N TYR A 167 -13.96 -6.65 15.09
CA TYR A 167 -12.84 -5.87 14.55
C TYR A 167 -11.69 -5.77 15.56
N ALA A 168 -12.00 -5.55 16.85
CA ALA A 168 -10.97 -5.49 17.89
C ALA A 168 -10.21 -6.81 18.03
N THR A 169 -10.90 -7.95 17.98
CA THR A 169 -10.29 -9.28 18.06
C THR A 169 -9.35 -9.53 16.88
N ARG A 170 -9.79 -9.23 15.64
CA ARG A 170 -8.98 -9.40 14.44
C ARG A 170 -7.77 -8.46 14.44
N ALA A 171 -7.96 -7.22 14.87
CA ALA A 171 -6.88 -6.25 14.99
C ALA A 171 -5.82 -6.67 16.02
N ALA A 172 -6.23 -7.25 17.15
CA ALA A 172 -5.32 -7.78 18.16
C ALA A 172 -4.51 -8.97 17.62
N ASP A 173 -5.15 -9.92 16.93
CA ASP A 173 -4.48 -11.04 16.29
C ASP A 173 -3.49 -10.57 15.21
N PHE A 174 -3.95 -9.71 14.30
CA PHE A 174 -3.06 -9.12 13.28
C PHE A 174 -1.88 -8.40 13.92
N GLY A 175 -2.11 -7.55 14.91
CA GLY A 175 -1.08 -6.78 15.59
C GLY A 175 -0.01 -7.66 16.23
N LYS A 176 -0.41 -8.77 16.86
CA LYS A 176 0.53 -9.76 17.41
C LYS A 176 1.40 -10.38 16.31
N ARG A 177 0.77 -10.99 15.30
CA ARG A 177 1.48 -11.62 14.17
C ARG A 177 2.37 -10.64 13.43
N TRP A 178 1.90 -9.39 13.23
CA TRP A 178 2.64 -8.34 12.56
C TRP A 178 3.87 -7.90 13.33
N SER A 179 3.74 -7.74 14.65
CA SER A 179 4.87 -7.39 15.53
C SER A 179 5.96 -8.48 15.51
N GLU A 180 5.56 -9.74 15.62
CA GLU A 180 6.47 -10.89 15.54
C GLU A 180 7.16 -10.97 14.16
N ALA A 181 6.41 -10.75 13.08
CA ALA A 181 6.96 -10.72 11.72
C ALA A 181 7.93 -9.55 11.54
N THR A 182 7.58 -8.35 12.01
CA THR A 182 8.44 -7.17 11.92
C THR A 182 9.79 -7.40 12.62
N ALA A 183 9.78 -8.02 13.79
CA ALA A 183 11.02 -8.36 14.51
C ALA A 183 11.88 -9.34 13.71
N ARG A 184 11.29 -10.41 13.16
CA ARG A 184 12.00 -11.39 12.31
C ARG A 184 12.57 -10.74 11.05
N TRP A 185 11.81 -9.87 10.38
CA TRP A 185 12.26 -9.15 9.19
C TRP A 185 13.46 -8.24 9.49
N GLN A 186 13.40 -7.53 10.61
CA GLN A 186 14.47 -6.62 11.01
C GLN A 186 15.76 -7.37 11.35
N GLU A 187 15.67 -8.51 12.05
CA GLU A 187 16.80 -9.39 12.32
C GLU A 187 17.37 -9.96 11.03
N LYS A 188 16.52 -10.53 10.16
CA LYS A 188 16.91 -11.13 8.89
C LYS A 188 17.58 -10.12 7.95
N ALA A 189 17.06 -8.89 7.89
CA ALA A 189 17.56 -7.83 7.03
C ALA A 189 18.78 -7.08 7.60
N ALA A 190 19.22 -7.37 8.83
CA ALA A 190 20.36 -6.68 9.46
C ALA A 190 21.62 -6.61 8.59
N PRO A 191 21.99 -7.64 7.78
CA PRO A 191 23.14 -7.57 6.87
C PRO A 191 23.01 -6.52 5.76
N LEU A 192 21.81 -6.04 5.47
CA LEU A 192 21.56 -5.03 4.42
C LEU A 192 21.87 -3.60 4.88
N LYS A 193 22.08 -3.38 6.18
CA LYS A 193 22.31 -2.03 6.72
C LYS A 193 23.57 -1.41 6.09
N GLY A 194 23.43 -0.17 5.59
CA GLY A 194 24.49 0.57 4.92
C GLY A 194 24.74 0.17 3.47
N THR A 195 23.99 -0.82 2.93
CA THR A 195 24.14 -1.23 1.54
C THR A 195 23.80 -0.06 0.59
N PRO A 196 24.74 0.36 -0.30
CA PRO A 196 24.50 1.42 -1.25
C PRO A 196 23.56 0.93 -2.37
N VAL A 197 22.47 1.67 -2.60
CA VAL A 197 21.45 1.31 -3.59
C VAL A 197 21.16 2.47 -4.52
N VAL A 198 20.89 2.14 -5.79
CA VAL A 198 20.23 3.03 -6.72
C VAL A 198 18.76 2.63 -6.77
N ILE A 199 17.86 3.59 -6.71
CA ILE A 199 16.42 3.35 -6.84
C ILE A 199 15.92 3.79 -8.21
N MET A 200 14.85 3.16 -8.72
CA MET A 200 14.23 3.59 -9.97
C MET A 200 13.49 4.90 -9.78
N HIS A 201 12.56 4.92 -8.86
CA HIS A 201 11.71 6.03 -8.45
C HIS A 201 11.84 6.25 -6.93
N ARG A 202 11.48 7.44 -6.41
CA ARG A 202 11.60 7.76 -4.98
C ARG A 202 10.54 7.10 -4.07
N ASP A 203 9.91 6.07 -4.54
CA ASP A 203 8.91 5.27 -3.81
C ASP A 203 9.53 4.29 -2.80
N GLN A 204 10.84 4.04 -2.87
CA GLN A 204 11.57 3.15 -1.95
C GLN A 204 12.06 3.84 -0.67
N ALA A 205 11.76 5.12 -0.46
CA ALA A 205 12.31 5.90 0.66
C ALA A 205 12.03 5.29 2.03
N TYR A 206 10.82 4.80 2.27
CA TYR A 206 10.45 4.16 3.54
C TYR A 206 11.16 2.82 3.74
N LEU A 207 11.27 2.00 2.68
CA LEU A 207 12.03 0.75 2.70
C LEU A 207 13.51 1.00 3.03
N CYS A 208 14.13 1.96 2.33
CA CYS A 208 15.52 2.33 2.55
C CYS A 208 15.76 2.80 4.00
N ARG A 209 14.87 3.65 4.53
CA ARG A 209 14.96 4.13 5.92
C ARG A 209 14.75 3.02 6.94
N TRP A 210 13.80 2.13 6.73
CA TRP A 210 13.51 1.03 7.65
C TRP A 210 14.65 0.03 7.71
N LEU A 211 15.20 -0.37 6.56
CA LEU A 211 16.29 -1.35 6.46
C LEU A 211 17.69 -0.72 6.63
N GLY A 212 17.79 0.61 6.68
CA GLY A 212 19.06 1.32 6.75
C GLY A 212 19.89 1.21 5.48
N LEU A 213 19.25 1.06 4.30
CA LEU A 213 19.92 1.12 3.00
C LEU A 213 20.38 2.56 2.72
N THR A 214 21.47 2.71 1.98
CA THR A 214 22.01 4.01 1.59
C THR A 214 21.65 4.30 0.14
N GLU A 215 20.67 5.17 -0.08
CA GLU A 215 20.34 5.66 -1.44
C GLU A 215 21.48 6.54 -1.94
N VAL A 216 22.15 6.14 -3.03
CA VAL A 216 23.24 6.90 -3.66
C VAL A 216 22.80 7.67 -4.89
N ALA A 217 21.74 7.22 -5.57
CA ALA A 217 21.12 7.91 -6.70
C ALA A 217 19.74 7.36 -7.04
N ALA A 218 19.00 8.10 -7.89
CA ALA A 218 17.79 7.64 -8.54
C ALA A 218 17.99 7.58 -10.06
N ILE A 219 17.36 6.61 -10.73
CA ILE A 219 17.39 6.48 -12.21
C ILE A 219 16.55 7.57 -12.85
N GLU A 220 15.40 7.91 -12.26
CA GLU A 220 14.60 9.03 -12.72
C GLU A 220 15.25 10.37 -12.31
N PRO A 221 15.50 11.29 -13.25
CA PRO A 221 16.07 12.60 -12.94
C PRO A 221 15.11 13.47 -12.12
N LYS A 222 13.82 13.25 -12.29
CA LYS A 222 12.70 13.79 -11.50
C LYS A 222 11.66 12.69 -11.36
N PRO A 223 10.93 12.60 -10.24
CA PRO A 223 9.89 11.60 -10.06
C PRO A 223 8.91 11.55 -11.22
N GLY A 224 8.66 10.36 -11.78
CA GLY A 224 7.77 10.14 -12.92
C GLY A 224 8.29 10.59 -14.28
N VAL A 225 9.55 11.05 -14.37
CA VAL A 225 10.17 11.47 -15.65
C VAL A 225 11.18 10.43 -16.10
N PRO A 226 10.97 9.77 -17.25
CA PRO A 226 11.93 8.79 -17.78
C PRO A 226 13.31 9.38 -18.00
N PRO A 227 14.40 8.64 -17.70
CA PRO A 227 15.75 9.13 -17.89
C PRO A 227 16.12 9.25 -19.39
N SER A 228 16.83 10.32 -19.75
CA SER A 228 17.47 10.43 -21.06
C SER A 228 18.79 9.63 -21.09
N ALA A 229 19.26 9.26 -22.29
CA ALA A 229 20.56 8.60 -22.45
C ALA A 229 21.73 9.44 -21.90
N GLY A 230 21.65 10.77 -22.06
CA GLY A 230 22.66 11.68 -21.51
C GLY A 230 22.68 11.68 -19.98
N TYR A 231 21.50 11.68 -19.35
CA TYR A 231 21.39 11.58 -17.89
C TYR A 231 21.93 10.24 -17.36
N LEU A 232 21.58 9.13 -18.02
CA LEU A 232 22.08 7.81 -17.63
C LEU A 232 23.63 7.73 -17.74
N SER A 233 24.24 8.33 -18.78
CA SER A 233 25.69 8.39 -18.91
C SER A 233 26.35 9.20 -17.78
N GLN A 234 25.77 10.34 -17.41
CA GLN A 234 26.22 11.13 -16.25
C GLN A 234 26.06 10.34 -14.93
N LEU A 235 24.98 9.57 -14.80
CA LEU A 235 24.73 8.74 -13.63
C LEU A 235 25.80 7.65 -13.48
N VAL A 236 26.22 6.97 -14.56
CA VAL A 236 27.34 6.02 -14.56
C VAL A 236 28.62 6.68 -14.06
N THR A 237 28.95 7.87 -14.56
CA THR A 237 30.13 8.62 -14.11
C THR A 237 30.07 8.95 -12.62
N LYS A 238 28.92 9.42 -12.15
CA LYS A 238 28.69 9.71 -10.72
C LYS A 238 28.89 8.46 -9.85
N LEU A 239 28.35 7.33 -10.27
CA LEU A 239 28.38 6.07 -9.53
C LEU A 239 29.77 5.40 -9.50
N THR A 240 30.71 5.85 -10.32
CA THR A 240 32.12 5.42 -10.23
C THR A 240 32.74 5.77 -8.86
N ALA A 241 32.38 6.94 -8.30
CA ALA A 241 32.86 7.37 -6.99
C ALA A 241 32.15 6.69 -5.81
N THR A 242 30.90 6.27 -6.02
CA THR A 242 30.08 5.60 -5.00
C THR A 242 29.34 4.44 -5.64
N PRO A 243 30.02 3.31 -5.89
CA PRO A 243 29.41 2.17 -6.58
C PRO A 243 28.22 1.62 -5.80
N PRO A 244 27.05 1.44 -6.45
CA PRO A 244 25.93 0.78 -5.82
C PRO A 244 26.19 -0.72 -5.70
N LYS A 245 25.58 -1.34 -4.71
CA LYS A 245 25.53 -2.80 -4.60
C LYS A 245 24.28 -3.37 -5.26
N LEU A 246 23.18 -2.61 -5.27
CA LEU A 246 21.92 -3.02 -5.85
C LEU A 246 21.28 -1.85 -6.61
N ILE A 247 20.48 -2.19 -7.62
CA ILE A 247 19.58 -1.27 -8.31
C ILE A 247 18.15 -1.78 -8.06
N LEU A 248 17.32 -0.97 -7.41
CA LEU A 248 15.97 -1.34 -7.01
C LEU A 248 14.94 -0.77 -7.96
N LEU A 249 14.05 -1.61 -8.45
CA LEU A 249 12.90 -1.21 -9.25
C LEU A 249 11.66 -2.03 -8.84
N ASN A 250 10.48 -1.51 -9.15
CA ASN A 250 9.22 -2.14 -8.79
C ASN A 250 8.68 -3.00 -9.93
N ALA A 251 7.80 -3.93 -9.59
CA ALA A 251 7.18 -4.86 -10.55
C ALA A 251 6.44 -4.14 -11.70
N TYR A 252 5.97 -2.91 -11.49
CA TYR A 252 5.29 -2.13 -12.52
C TYR A 252 6.23 -1.27 -13.41
N ASN A 253 7.51 -1.14 -13.05
CA ASN A 253 8.44 -0.33 -13.82
C ASN A 253 8.92 -1.01 -15.12
N ASP A 254 9.20 -0.23 -16.16
CA ASP A 254 9.97 -0.71 -17.33
C ASP A 254 11.43 -0.97 -16.91
N PRO A 255 11.94 -2.19 -17.00
CA PRO A 255 13.28 -2.52 -16.50
C PRO A 255 14.42 -2.06 -17.40
N LYS A 256 14.15 -1.49 -18.58
CA LYS A 256 15.19 -1.16 -19.57
C LYS A 256 16.30 -0.26 -19.01
N ALA A 257 15.94 0.83 -18.35
CA ALA A 257 16.93 1.77 -17.82
C ALA A 257 17.74 1.15 -16.66
N ALA A 258 17.07 0.39 -15.79
CA ALA A 258 17.73 -0.32 -14.69
C ALA A 258 18.70 -1.40 -15.20
N ASN A 259 18.30 -2.20 -16.19
CA ASN A 259 19.15 -3.21 -16.80
C ASN A 259 20.35 -2.59 -17.53
N TRP A 260 20.12 -1.50 -18.28
CA TRP A 260 21.18 -0.76 -18.96
C TRP A 260 22.23 -0.23 -17.96
N LEU A 261 21.76 0.30 -16.82
CA LEU A 261 22.65 0.80 -15.75
C LEU A 261 23.40 -0.36 -15.08
N SER A 262 22.69 -1.46 -14.77
CA SER A 262 23.21 -2.68 -14.13
C SER A 262 24.46 -3.21 -14.82
N GLU A 263 24.43 -3.31 -16.17
CA GLU A 263 25.56 -3.77 -16.97
C GLU A 263 26.81 -2.87 -16.83
N ARG A 264 26.62 -1.57 -16.61
CA ARG A 264 27.70 -0.56 -16.61
C ARG A 264 28.30 -0.32 -15.23
N VAL A 265 27.48 -0.44 -14.20
CA VAL A 265 27.95 -0.27 -12.81
C VAL A 265 28.20 -1.60 -12.10
N HIS A 266 27.98 -2.73 -12.79
CA HIS A 266 28.18 -4.09 -12.28
C HIS A 266 27.43 -4.38 -10.98
N ALA A 267 26.20 -3.85 -10.86
CA ALA A 267 25.30 -4.08 -9.75
C ALA A 267 23.99 -4.68 -10.23
N PRO A 268 23.46 -5.74 -9.60
CA PRO A 268 22.24 -6.40 -10.05
C PRO A 268 21.01 -5.48 -9.95
N ALA A 269 20.16 -5.52 -10.97
CA ALA A 269 18.84 -4.91 -10.96
C ALA A 269 17.85 -5.88 -10.29
N VAL A 270 17.23 -5.45 -9.19
CA VAL A 270 16.34 -6.25 -8.35
C VAL A 270 14.92 -5.75 -8.49
N VAL A 271 14.04 -6.59 -9.05
CA VAL A 271 12.61 -6.29 -9.16
C VAL A 271 11.92 -6.65 -7.86
N LEU A 272 11.46 -5.63 -7.12
CA LEU A 272 10.73 -5.79 -5.88
C LEU A 272 9.21 -5.82 -6.14
N PRO A 273 8.41 -6.53 -5.32
CA PRO A 273 6.97 -6.60 -5.49
C PRO A 273 6.28 -5.24 -5.32
N PHE A 274 6.80 -4.37 -4.43
CA PHE A 274 6.30 -3.04 -4.11
C PHE A 274 4.91 -3.01 -3.46
N SER A 275 3.99 -3.87 -3.89
CA SER A 275 2.62 -3.95 -3.40
C SER A 275 2.15 -5.41 -3.37
N VAL A 276 1.12 -5.69 -2.60
CA VAL A 276 0.46 -7.00 -2.56
C VAL A 276 0.00 -7.39 -3.96
N GLY A 277 0.44 -8.56 -4.42
CA GLY A 277 0.21 -9.06 -5.79
C GLY A 277 1.31 -8.69 -6.79
N GLY A 278 2.37 -7.99 -6.38
CA GLY A 278 3.50 -7.61 -7.27
C GLY A 278 4.48 -8.72 -7.54
N SER A 279 4.37 -9.83 -6.84
CA SER A 279 5.03 -11.10 -7.15
C SER A 279 4.14 -12.27 -6.75
N LYS A 280 4.54 -13.47 -7.15
CA LYS A 280 3.81 -14.71 -6.81
C LYS A 280 3.82 -14.97 -5.30
N GLU A 281 4.85 -14.56 -4.61
CA GLU A 281 5.07 -14.71 -3.17
C GLU A 281 4.35 -13.63 -2.36
N ALA A 282 4.25 -12.41 -2.87
CA ALA A 282 3.59 -11.26 -2.25
C ALA A 282 2.05 -11.35 -2.30
N LYS A 283 1.47 -12.45 -1.78
CA LYS A 283 0.01 -12.72 -1.83
C LYS A 283 -0.78 -11.90 -0.82
N ASP A 284 -0.12 -11.45 0.23
CA ASP A 284 -0.64 -10.63 1.32
C ASP A 284 0.46 -9.70 1.84
N LEU A 285 0.17 -8.94 2.87
CA LEU A 285 1.13 -8.01 3.46
C LEU A 285 2.36 -8.72 4.05
N PHE A 286 2.21 -9.91 4.62
CA PHE A 286 3.34 -10.66 5.17
C PHE A 286 4.25 -11.15 4.04
N GLY A 287 3.68 -11.75 3.01
CA GLY A 287 4.41 -12.19 1.83
C GLY A 287 5.09 -11.06 1.06
N LEU A 288 4.51 -9.86 1.07
CA LEU A 288 5.12 -8.66 0.49
C LEU A 288 6.49 -8.36 1.14
N PHE A 289 6.55 -8.35 2.47
CA PHE A 289 7.80 -8.08 3.19
C PHE A 289 8.76 -9.26 3.15
N ASP A 290 8.26 -10.49 3.27
CA ASP A 290 9.08 -11.70 3.15
C ASP A 290 9.81 -11.74 1.81
N ASP A 291 9.08 -11.59 0.69
CA ASP A 291 9.67 -11.62 -0.66
C ASP A 291 10.61 -10.44 -0.92
N THR A 292 10.26 -9.24 -0.42
CA THR A 292 11.12 -8.06 -0.55
C THR A 292 12.49 -8.31 0.11
N ILE A 293 12.51 -8.82 1.34
CA ILE A 293 13.74 -9.09 2.08
C ILE A 293 14.54 -10.22 1.45
N GLU A 294 13.86 -11.31 1.02
CA GLU A 294 14.53 -12.43 0.34
C GLU A 294 15.24 -11.99 -0.95
N LYS A 295 14.56 -11.19 -1.78
CA LYS A 295 15.13 -10.67 -3.02
C LYS A 295 16.34 -9.77 -2.77
N LEU A 296 16.26 -8.87 -1.78
CA LEU A 296 17.37 -8.00 -1.41
C LEU A 296 18.57 -8.79 -0.91
N LEU A 297 18.36 -9.73 0.01
CA LEU A 297 19.43 -10.57 0.56
C LEU A 297 20.03 -11.51 -0.50
N GLY A 298 19.20 -12.06 -1.38
CA GLY A 298 19.66 -12.92 -2.47
C GLY A 298 20.58 -12.19 -3.45
N ALA A 299 20.26 -10.94 -3.76
CA ALA A 299 21.01 -10.12 -4.70
C ALA A 299 22.23 -9.41 -4.06
N ALA A 300 22.24 -9.21 -2.74
CA ALA A 300 23.34 -8.55 -2.03
C ALA A 300 24.54 -9.45 -1.74
N LYS A 301 24.46 -10.74 -2.05
CA LYS A 301 25.58 -11.70 -1.96
C LYS A 301 26.62 -11.41 -3.01
#